data_fbd598120dce4adfde13c7443f2066eb
#
_entry.id   fbd598120dce4adfde13c7443f2066eb
#
_cell.length_a   1.000
_cell.length_b   1.000
_cell.length_c   1.000
_cell.angle_alpha   90.00
_cell.angle_beta   90.00
_cell.angle_gamma   90.00
#
_symmetry.space_group_name_H-M   'P 1'
#
loop_
_entity.id
_entity.type
_entity.pdbx_description
1 polymer ?
#
loop_
_entity_poly.entity_id
_entity_poly.type
_entity_poly.pdbx_seq_one_letter_code
_entity_poly.pdbx_strand_id
1 'polypeptide(L)'
;MSAESKTAEAGHPGAALAVMLERVGMPRKELALRAGVSEKYVDSVLDGAKDISFPFAKRLESALGVPAGKWLDMQARYDEACFEQRERESIHPEELEIPLRLAAVIPHLKKHKLLPETADDIDAILALRKFLGVSDLRKIPEITYTAVYRARHRGSGEIDPYALLAWQQMCQRLTESALTAPAMDIQKLGDSLPAIKHLMLYTEE
;
A
#
# COMPACT_ATOMS: atom_id res chain seq x y z
N MET A 1 10.15 15.13 4.01
CA MET A 1 11.38 14.53 3.41
C MET A 1 10.99 14.04 2.03
N SER A 2 11.67 14.51 0.99
CA SER A 2 11.39 14.13 -0.41
C SER A 2 11.67 12.64 -0.62
N ALA A 3 10.94 11.98 -1.53
CA ALA A 3 11.15 10.56 -1.87
C ALA A 3 12.57 10.30 -2.41
N GLU A 4 13.16 11.27 -3.11
CA GLU A 4 14.57 11.23 -3.55
C GLU A 4 15.55 11.14 -2.37
N SER A 5 15.23 11.79 -1.23
CA SER A 5 16.03 11.68 0.00
C SER A 5 15.97 10.28 0.61
N LYS A 6 14.79 9.63 0.57
CA LYS A 6 14.60 8.25 1.08
C LYS A 6 15.32 7.22 0.22
N THR A 7 15.32 7.39 -1.11
CA THR A 7 16.02 6.48 -2.03
C THR A 7 17.53 6.61 -1.89
N ALA A 8 18.05 7.82 -1.64
CA ALA A 8 19.46 8.07 -1.37
C ALA A 8 19.89 7.50 -0.01
N GLU A 9 19.02 7.52 1.02
CA GLU A 9 19.28 6.90 2.33
C GLU A 9 19.19 5.37 2.28
N ALA A 10 18.31 4.82 1.44
CA ALA A 10 18.15 3.39 1.20
C ALA A 10 18.99 2.91 0.01
N GLY A 11 20.30 3.18 0.03
CA GLY A 11 21.20 2.74 -1.04
C GLY A 11 21.11 1.23 -1.32
N HIS A 12 21.33 0.84 -2.60
CA HIS A 12 21.32 -0.57 -2.99
C HIS A 12 22.28 -1.39 -2.09
N PRO A 13 21.87 -2.58 -1.59
CA PRO A 13 22.68 -3.40 -0.67
C PRO A 13 24.03 -3.85 -1.27
N GLY A 14 24.19 -3.80 -2.59
CA GLY A 14 25.47 -3.98 -3.27
C GLY A 14 26.55 -2.99 -2.82
N ALA A 15 26.16 -1.74 -2.51
CA ALA A 15 27.10 -0.76 -1.97
C ALA A 15 27.60 -1.15 -0.56
N ALA A 16 26.69 -1.64 0.29
CA ALA A 16 27.05 -2.17 1.60
C ALA A 16 27.95 -3.42 1.48
N LEU A 17 27.70 -4.26 0.49
CA LEU A 17 28.54 -5.42 0.19
C LEU A 17 29.93 -4.98 -0.26
N ALA A 18 30.06 -3.96 -1.11
CA ALA A 18 31.35 -3.42 -1.55
C ALA A 18 32.19 -2.91 -0.36
N VAL A 19 31.58 -2.11 0.52
CA VAL A 19 32.23 -1.62 1.75
C VAL A 19 32.67 -2.78 2.66
N MET A 20 31.83 -3.81 2.78
CA MET A 20 32.15 -4.99 3.57
C MET A 20 33.36 -5.75 3.00
N LEU A 21 33.43 -5.95 1.67
CA LEU A 21 34.56 -6.61 1.00
C LEU A 21 35.85 -5.85 1.20
N GLU A 22 35.82 -4.52 1.07
CA GLU A 22 36.99 -3.67 1.35
C GLU A 22 37.45 -3.82 2.80
N ARG A 23 36.51 -3.80 3.73
CA ARG A 23 36.80 -3.90 5.17
C ARG A 23 37.46 -5.22 5.55
N VAL A 24 37.08 -6.32 4.93
CA VAL A 24 37.67 -7.65 5.20
C VAL A 24 38.82 -7.98 4.28
N GLY A 25 39.13 -7.11 3.32
CA GLY A 25 40.23 -7.31 2.34
C GLY A 25 39.96 -8.47 1.38
N MET A 26 38.68 -8.79 1.09
CA MET A 26 38.28 -9.92 0.23
C MET A 26 38.11 -9.46 -1.22
N PRO A 27 38.89 -9.97 -2.17
CA PRO A 27 38.67 -9.70 -3.59
C PRO A 27 37.32 -10.26 -4.10
N ARG A 28 36.69 -9.59 -5.08
CA ARG A 28 35.43 -10.02 -5.72
C ARG A 28 35.48 -11.44 -6.23
N LYS A 29 36.60 -11.83 -6.86
CA LYS A 29 36.86 -13.17 -7.34
C LYS A 29 36.83 -14.22 -6.22
N GLU A 30 37.37 -13.90 -5.05
CA GLU A 30 37.33 -14.79 -3.89
C GLU A 30 35.91 -14.94 -3.35
N LEU A 31 35.15 -13.83 -3.24
CA LEU A 31 33.74 -13.91 -2.86
C LEU A 31 32.95 -14.79 -3.85
N ALA A 32 33.18 -14.62 -5.15
CA ALA A 32 32.50 -15.43 -6.18
C ALA A 32 32.75 -16.94 -5.99
N LEU A 33 34.01 -17.32 -5.71
CA LEU A 33 34.38 -18.70 -5.41
C LEU A 33 33.74 -19.22 -4.14
N ARG A 34 33.77 -18.46 -3.04
CA ARG A 34 33.17 -18.84 -1.75
C ARG A 34 31.65 -18.94 -1.83
N ALA A 35 31.00 -18.03 -2.55
CA ALA A 35 29.56 -18.02 -2.75
C ALA A 35 29.08 -19.00 -3.86
N GLY A 36 29.99 -19.62 -4.61
CA GLY A 36 29.63 -20.52 -5.70
C GLY A 36 28.84 -19.85 -6.82
N VAL A 37 29.21 -18.62 -7.18
CA VAL A 37 28.62 -17.82 -8.28
C VAL A 37 29.72 -17.34 -9.23
N SER A 38 29.35 -16.79 -10.38
CA SER A 38 30.30 -16.16 -11.28
C SER A 38 30.75 -14.79 -10.75
N GLU A 39 31.98 -14.37 -11.07
CA GLU A 39 32.50 -13.04 -10.76
C GLU A 39 31.59 -11.95 -11.37
N LYS A 40 31.12 -12.15 -12.61
CA LYS A 40 30.15 -11.26 -13.27
C LYS A 40 28.83 -11.10 -12.49
N TYR A 41 28.40 -12.17 -11.80
CA TYR A 41 27.21 -12.06 -10.94
C TYR A 41 27.48 -11.16 -9.74
N VAL A 42 28.64 -11.32 -9.08
CA VAL A 42 29.05 -10.46 -7.96
C VAL A 42 29.14 -9.02 -8.42
N ASP A 43 29.81 -8.74 -9.55
CA ASP A 43 29.89 -7.38 -10.11
C ASP A 43 28.51 -6.80 -10.37
N SER A 44 27.58 -7.56 -10.97
CA SER A 44 26.21 -7.08 -11.21
C SER A 44 25.46 -6.70 -9.93
N VAL A 45 25.73 -7.39 -8.81
CA VAL A 45 25.14 -7.04 -7.51
C VAL A 45 25.83 -5.81 -6.92
N LEU A 46 27.15 -5.71 -7.00
CA LEU A 46 27.89 -4.56 -6.49
C LEU A 46 27.52 -3.26 -7.22
N ASP A 47 27.30 -3.36 -8.53
CA ASP A 47 26.89 -2.23 -9.39
C ASP A 47 25.39 -1.89 -9.26
N GLY A 48 24.62 -2.64 -8.45
CA GLY A 48 23.20 -2.44 -8.27
C GLY A 48 22.32 -2.89 -9.45
N ALA A 49 22.92 -3.61 -10.41
CA ALA A 49 22.18 -4.15 -11.57
C ALA A 49 21.42 -5.44 -11.26
N LYS A 50 21.71 -6.06 -10.12
CA LYS A 50 21.01 -7.26 -9.62
C LYS A 50 20.79 -7.18 -8.12
N ASP A 51 19.59 -7.60 -7.73
CA ASP A 51 19.16 -7.68 -6.34
C ASP A 51 19.85 -8.84 -5.59
N ILE A 52 19.94 -8.70 -4.27
CA ILE A 52 20.37 -9.77 -3.38
C ILE A 52 19.19 -10.71 -3.14
N SER A 53 19.14 -11.80 -3.89
CA SER A 53 18.13 -12.86 -3.70
C SER A 53 18.37 -13.67 -2.42
N PHE A 54 17.32 -14.32 -1.91
CA PHE A 54 17.44 -15.21 -0.73
C PHE A 54 18.56 -16.27 -0.86
N PRO A 55 18.69 -16.99 -1.99
CA PRO A 55 19.79 -17.94 -2.15
C PRO A 55 21.17 -17.27 -2.08
N PHE A 56 21.31 -16.08 -2.64
CA PHE A 56 22.59 -15.36 -2.60
C PHE A 56 22.87 -14.81 -1.19
N ALA A 57 21.86 -14.29 -0.50
CA ALA A 57 21.99 -13.85 0.89
C ALA A 57 22.48 -14.99 1.82
N LYS A 58 21.98 -16.21 1.63
CA LYS A 58 22.46 -17.40 2.37
C LYS A 58 23.91 -17.76 2.05
N ARG A 59 24.35 -17.57 0.82
CA ARG A 59 25.74 -17.77 0.42
C ARG A 59 26.68 -16.68 0.98
N LEU A 60 26.18 -15.43 1.03
CA LEU A 60 26.90 -14.32 1.68
C LEU A 60 27.04 -14.56 3.20
N GLU A 61 26.03 -15.08 3.85
CA GLU A 61 26.09 -15.49 5.26
C GLU A 61 27.21 -16.51 5.48
N SER A 62 27.30 -17.51 4.63
CA SER A 62 28.36 -18.53 4.71
C SER A 62 29.75 -17.96 4.40
N ALA A 63 29.87 -17.03 3.45
CA ALA A 63 31.15 -16.49 3.00
C ALA A 63 31.69 -15.37 3.90
N LEU A 64 30.80 -14.53 4.47
CA LEU A 64 31.14 -13.30 5.18
C LEU A 64 30.71 -13.31 6.65
N GLY A 65 29.94 -14.32 7.11
CA GLY A 65 29.45 -14.40 8.48
C GLY A 65 28.35 -13.38 8.82
N VAL A 66 27.82 -12.63 7.85
CA VAL A 66 26.72 -11.68 8.06
C VAL A 66 25.39 -12.40 7.81
N PRO A 67 24.46 -12.41 8.79
CA PRO A 67 23.20 -13.11 8.65
C PRO A 67 22.43 -12.74 7.38
N ALA A 68 21.88 -13.73 6.67
CA ALA A 68 21.12 -13.53 5.44
C ALA A 68 19.97 -12.53 5.61
N GLY A 69 19.31 -12.55 6.78
CA GLY A 69 18.23 -11.59 7.10
C GLY A 69 18.66 -10.14 6.97
N LYS A 70 19.88 -9.79 7.37
CA LYS A 70 20.36 -8.39 7.23
C LYS A 70 20.47 -7.95 5.77
N TRP A 71 20.93 -8.83 4.89
CA TRP A 71 21.01 -8.54 3.45
C TRP A 71 19.63 -8.37 2.84
N LEU A 72 18.69 -9.24 3.24
CA LEU A 72 17.31 -9.18 2.75
C LEU A 72 16.55 -7.97 3.30
N ASP A 73 16.80 -7.58 4.55
CA ASP A 73 16.21 -6.35 5.12
C ASP A 73 16.70 -5.09 4.38
N MET A 74 17.98 -5.04 4.02
CA MET A 74 18.52 -3.94 3.21
C MET A 74 17.92 -3.93 1.80
N GLN A 75 17.79 -5.10 1.16
CA GLN A 75 17.15 -5.21 -0.14
C GLN A 75 15.69 -4.77 -0.09
N ALA A 76 14.92 -5.25 0.89
CA ALA A 76 13.52 -4.90 1.04
C ALA A 76 13.31 -3.37 1.21
N ARG A 77 14.15 -2.72 2.01
CA ARG A 77 14.09 -1.24 2.18
C ARG A 77 14.42 -0.49 0.88
N TYR A 78 15.39 -0.99 0.14
CA TYR A 78 15.74 -0.42 -1.16
C TYR A 78 14.60 -0.59 -2.16
N ASP A 79 14.03 -1.79 -2.24
CA ASP A 79 12.91 -2.10 -3.13
C ASP A 79 11.67 -1.26 -2.80
N GLU A 80 11.36 -1.09 -1.50
CA GLU A 80 10.28 -0.22 -1.02
C GLU A 80 10.49 1.23 -1.45
N ALA A 81 11.70 1.77 -1.27
CA ALA A 81 12.02 3.15 -1.66
C ALA A 81 11.93 3.34 -3.19
N CYS A 82 12.43 2.37 -3.97
CA CYS A 82 12.31 2.39 -5.43
C CYS A 82 10.86 2.28 -5.89
N PHE A 83 10.03 1.47 -5.20
CA PHE A 83 8.62 1.34 -5.51
C PHE A 83 7.87 2.63 -5.19
N GLU A 84 8.09 3.23 -4.01
CA GLU A 84 7.49 4.52 -3.64
C GLU A 84 7.81 5.60 -4.68
N GLN A 85 9.05 5.65 -5.18
CA GLN A 85 9.45 6.61 -6.20
C GLN A 85 8.70 6.36 -7.53
N ARG A 86 8.62 5.11 -7.98
CA ARG A 86 7.87 4.74 -9.20
C ARG A 86 6.38 5.06 -9.09
N GLU A 87 5.78 4.82 -7.92
CA GLU A 87 4.38 5.15 -7.66
C GLU A 87 4.13 6.66 -7.79
N ARG A 88 5.05 7.50 -7.27
CA ARG A 88 4.97 8.95 -7.43
C ARG A 88 5.06 9.40 -8.89
N GLU A 89 5.98 8.81 -9.64
CA GLU A 89 6.19 9.09 -11.07
C GLU A 89 5.05 8.56 -11.94
N SER A 90 4.30 7.56 -11.46
CA SER A 90 3.17 6.95 -12.17
C SER A 90 1.88 7.76 -12.13
N ILE A 91 1.81 8.80 -11.29
CA ILE A 91 0.60 9.60 -11.12
C ILE A 91 0.31 10.37 -12.42
N HIS A 92 -0.85 10.09 -12.99
CA HIS A 92 -1.31 10.78 -14.18
C HIS A 92 -1.91 12.15 -13.85
N PRO A 93 -1.73 13.19 -14.69
CA PRO A 93 -2.28 14.53 -14.44
C PRO A 93 -3.80 14.55 -14.16
N GLU A 94 -4.57 13.66 -14.77
CA GLU A 94 -6.02 13.53 -14.54
C GLU A 94 -6.36 13.11 -13.11
N GLU A 95 -5.47 12.43 -12.40
CA GLU A 95 -5.70 12.03 -11.02
C GLU A 95 -5.63 13.21 -10.06
N LEU A 96 -4.90 14.27 -10.41
CA LEU A 96 -4.81 15.50 -9.62
C LEU A 96 -6.14 16.26 -9.54
N GLU A 97 -7.07 15.99 -10.45
CA GLU A 97 -8.41 16.59 -10.45
C GLU A 97 -9.41 15.81 -9.59
N ILE A 98 -9.13 14.54 -9.29
CA ILE A 98 -10.07 13.65 -8.57
C ILE A 98 -10.34 14.13 -7.12
N PRO A 99 -9.37 14.67 -6.35
CA PRO A 99 -9.66 15.24 -5.03
C PRO A 99 -10.74 16.32 -5.04
N LEU A 100 -10.90 17.08 -6.14
CA LEU A 100 -11.96 18.07 -6.27
C LEU A 100 -13.34 17.42 -6.28
N ARG A 101 -13.50 16.25 -6.90
CA ARG A 101 -14.76 15.47 -6.86
C ARG A 101 -15.05 14.95 -5.45
N LEU A 102 -14.03 14.71 -4.66
CA LEU A 102 -14.12 14.22 -3.28
C LEU A 102 -14.13 15.37 -2.24
N ALA A 103 -14.21 16.63 -2.66
CA ALA A 103 -14.11 17.79 -1.77
C ALA A 103 -15.11 17.74 -0.59
N ALA A 104 -16.30 17.19 -0.79
CA ALA A 104 -17.29 17.01 0.28
C ALA A 104 -16.95 15.85 1.24
N VAL A 105 -16.20 14.83 0.78
CA VAL A 105 -15.93 13.59 1.53
C VAL A 105 -14.60 13.67 2.28
N ILE A 106 -13.57 14.28 1.68
CA ILE A 106 -12.20 14.38 2.25
C ILE A 106 -12.20 14.94 3.69
N PRO A 107 -12.94 16.01 4.05
CA PRO A 107 -12.96 16.51 5.42
C PRO A 107 -13.46 15.47 6.44
N HIS A 108 -14.45 14.64 6.04
CA HIS A 108 -14.94 13.55 6.88
C HIS A 108 -13.89 12.47 7.07
N LEU A 109 -13.17 12.09 6.00
CA LEU A 109 -12.10 11.11 6.06
C LEU A 109 -10.95 11.57 6.97
N LYS A 110 -10.55 12.85 6.88
CA LYS A 110 -9.54 13.46 7.76
C LYS A 110 -10.00 13.49 9.21
N LYS A 111 -11.25 13.91 9.47
CA LYS A 111 -11.85 13.92 10.81
C LYS A 111 -11.78 12.55 11.49
N HIS A 112 -11.98 11.47 10.74
CA HIS A 112 -11.91 10.11 11.24
C HIS A 112 -10.51 9.50 11.17
N LYS A 113 -9.47 10.30 10.85
CA LYS A 113 -8.07 9.87 10.72
C LYS A 113 -7.87 8.74 9.69
N LEU A 114 -8.72 8.68 8.68
CA LEU A 114 -8.64 7.71 7.58
C LEU A 114 -7.75 8.21 6.45
N LEU A 115 -7.53 9.53 6.37
CA LEU A 115 -6.54 10.17 5.50
C LEU A 115 -5.59 11.03 6.35
N PRO A 116 -4.28 11.00 6.03
CA PRO A 116 -3.30 11.89 6.66
C PRO A 116 -3.48 13.34 6.19
N GLU A 117 -2.97 14.28 6.97
CA GLU A 117 -2.72 15.63 6.47
C GLU A 117 -1.47 15.61 5.60
N THR A 118 -1.61 16.02 4.36
CA THR A 118 -0.52 16.07 3.38
C THR A 118 -0.36 17.51 2.89
N ALA A 119 0.89 17.94 2.71
CA ALA A 119 1.21 19.24 2.17
C ALA A 119 1.43 19.21 0.64
N ASP A 120 1.61 18.01 0.07
CA ASP A 120 1.89 17.74 -1.33
C ASP A 120 0.70 17.03 -1.99
N ASP A 121 0.31 17.47 -3.17
CA ASP A 121 -0.80 16.90 -3.94
C ASP A 121 -0.51 15.44 -4.35
N ILE A 122 0.75 15.12 -4.65
CA ILE A 122 1.17 13.76 -4.98
C ILE A 122 0.95 12.84 -3.79
N ASP A 123 1.38 13.24 -2.58
CA ASP A 123 1.15 12.47 -1.36
C ASP A 123 -0.34 12.32 -1.05
N ALA A 124 -1.16 13.33 -1.37
CA ALA A 124 -2.60 13.25 -1.23
C ALA A 124 -3.22 12.19 -2.18
N ILE A 125 -2.76 12.12 -3.43
CA ILE A 125 -3.19 11.09 -4.39
C ILE A 125 -2.78 9.70 -3.91
N LEU A 126 -1.54 9.51 -3.47
CA LEU A 126 -1.07 8.21 -2.96
C LEU A 126 -1.87 7.77 -1.72
N ALA A 127 -2.17 8.70 -0.82
CA ALA A 127 -3.02 8.44 0.34
C ALA A 127 -4.45 8.04 -0.07
N LEU A 128 -5.02 8.69 -1.08
CA LEU A 128 -6.32 8.35 -1.64
C LEU A 128 -6.31 6.99 -2.32
N ARG A 129 -5.30 6.68 -3.16
CA ARG A 129 -5.14 5.34 -3.78
C ARG A 129 -5.13 4.25 -2.71
N LYS A 130 -4.32 4.43 -1.66
CA LYS A 130 -4.23 3.49 -0.53
C LYS A 130 -5.54 3.36 0.24
N PHE A 131 -6.23 4.48 0.50
CA PHE A 131 -7.51 4.47 1.21
C PHE A 131 -8.60 3.77 0.39
N LEU A 132 -8.68 4.06 -0.91
CA LEU A 132 -9.70 3.50 -1.81
C LEU A 132 -9.36 2.09 -2.30
N GLY A 133 -8.14 1.59 -2.03
CA GLY A 133 -7.71 0.24 -2.41
C GLY A 133 -7.50 0.08 -3.91
N VAL A 134 -7.02 1.12 -4.59
CA VAL A 134 -6.75 1.12 -6.03
C VAL A 134 -5.33 1.62 -6.33
N SER A 135 -4.72 1.11 -7.39
CA SER A 135 -3.42 1.58 -7.87
C SER A 135 -3.50 2.78 -8.82
N ASP A 136 -4.69 3.06 -9.37
CA ASP A 136 -4.97 4.18 -10.28
C ASP A 136 -6.40 4.65 -10.03
N LEU A 137 -6.54 5.91 -9.60
CA LEU A 137 -7.85 6.48 -9.28
C LEU A 137 -8.77 6.57 -10.50
N ARG A 138 -8.24 6.70 -11.71
CA ARG A 138 -9.01 6.77 -12.97
C ARG A 138 -9.82 5.50 -13.24
N LYS A 139 -9.40 4.37 -12.64
CA LYS A 139 -10.06 3.07 -12.79
C LYS A 139 -11.30 2.89 -11.93
N ILE A 140 -11.56 3.80 -11.00
CA ILE A 140 -12.73 3.71 -10.10
C ILE A 140 -14.06 3.59 -10.85
N PRO A 141 -14.33 4.36 -11.94
CA PRO A 141 -15.59 4.21 -12.69
C PRO A 141 -15.76 2.83 -13.36
N GLU A 142 -14.64 2.12 -13.62
CA GLU A 142 -14.67 0.78 -14.22
C GLU A 142 -14.95 -0.31 -13.18
N ILE A 143 -14.80 -0.01 -11.89
CA ILE A 143 -15.05 -0.96 -10.82
C ILE A 143 -16.56 -1.16 -10.69
N THR A 144 -17.03 -2.38 -10.99
CA THR A 144 -18.45 -2.71 -10.93
C THR A 144 -18.89 -2.99 -9.51
N TYR A 145 -19.72 -2.12 -8.96
CA TYR A 145 -20.31 -2.33 -7.63
C TYR A 145 -21.60 -3.16 -7.74
N THR A 146 -21.47 -4.47 -7.66
CA THR A 146 -22.61 -5.39 -7.73
C THR A 146 -23.65 -5.17 -6.62
N ALA A 147 -23.28 -4.58 -5.50
CA ALA A 147 -24.17 -4.32 -4.38
C ALA A 147 -24.99 -3.02 -4.51
N VAL A 148 -24.50 -2.04 -5.25
CA VAL A 148 -25.03 -0.67 -5.26
C VAL A 148 -26.14 -0.47 -6.30
N TYR A 149 -26.15 -1.26 -7.37
CA TYR A 149 -27.18 -1.19 -8.41
C TYR A 149 -28.59 -1.54 -7.91
N ARG A 150 -28.75 -2.00 -6.68
CA ARG A 150 -30.06 -2.28 -6.07
C ARG A 150 -30.62 -1.14 -5.21
N ALA A 151 -29.84 -0.12 -4.93
CA ALA A 151 -30.37 1.09 -4.29
C ALA A 151 -31.22 1.84 -5.32
N ARG A 152 -32.53 1.71 -5.24
CA ARG A 152 -33.45 2.48 -6.06
C ARG A 152 -33.19 3.95 -5.85
N HIS A 153 -32.78 4.62 -6.92
CA HIS A 153 -32.68 6.07 -6.96
C HIS A 153 -34.05 6.70 -6.62
N ARG A 154 -34.16 7.32 -5.46
CA ARG A 154 -35.24 8.25 -5.12
C ARG A 154 -34.93 9.69 -5.48
N GLY A 155 -33.89 9.95 -6.27
CA GLY A 155 -33.47 11.29 -6.68
C GLY A 155 -32.93 11.32 -8.11
N SER A 156 -33.10 12.45 -8.78
CA SER A 156 -32.69 12.68 -10.16
C SER A 156 -31.20 12.96 -10.37
N GLY A 157 -30.34 12.58 -9.41
CA GLY A 157 -28.89 12.83 -9.47
C GLY A 157 -28.09 11.58 -9.84
N GLU A 158 -27.15 11.73 -10.73
CA GLU A 158 -26.14 10.71 -11.02
C GLU A 158 -25.19 10.56 -9.82
N ILE A 159 -25.00 9.33 -9.33
CA ILE A 159 -24.10 9.08 -8.20
C ILE A 159 -22.67 9.11 -8.70
N ASP A 160 -21.85 9.99 -8.14
CA ASP A 160 -20.41 10.02 -8.42
C ASP A 160 -19.73 8.74 -7.90
N PRO A 161 -19.13 7.91 -8.76
CA PRO A 161 -18.51 6.64 -8.37
C PRO A 161 -17.35 6.81 -7.37
N TYR A 162 -16.65 7.94 -7.40
CA TYR A 162 -15.58 8.25 -6.46
C TYR A 162 -16.10 8.49 -5.05
N ALA A 163 -17.14 9.32 -4.94
CA ALA A 163 -17.78 9.59 -3.66
C ALA A 163 -18.39 8.30 -3.07
N LEU A 164 -19.02 7.50 -3.92
CA LEU A 164 -19.61 6.24 -3.50
C LEU A 164 -18.59 5.26 -2.94
N LEU A 165 -17.47 5.04 -3.66
CA LEU A 165 -16.42 4.16 -3.17
C LEU A 165 -15.81 4.70 -1.87
N ALA A 166 -15.60 6.01 -1.78
CA ALA A 166 -15.05 6.64 -0.58
C ALA A 166 -15.95 6.42 0.64
N TRP A 167 -17.27 6.59 0.49
CA TRP A 167 -18.23 6.30 1.56
C TRP A 167 -18.24 4.82 1.94
N GLN A 168 -18.21 3.91 0.97
CA GLN A 168 -18.18 2.47 1.23
C GLN A 168 -16.93 2.09 2.02
N GLN A 169 -15.74 2.54 1.60
CA GLN A 169 -14.48 2.29 2.30
C GLN A 169 -14.47 2.89 3.70
N MET A 170 -15.04 4.10 3.86
CA MET A 170 -15.17 4.72 5.18
C MET A 170 -16.04 3.89 6.11
N CYS A 171 -17.22 3.48 5.67
CA CYS A 171 -18.12 2.62 6.45
C CYS A 171 -17.43 1.31 6.82
N GLN A 172 -16.80 0.64 5.87
CA GLN A 172 -16.09 -0.62 6.12
C GLN A 172 -15.03 -0.45 7.20
N ARG A 173 -14.13 0.53 7.09
CA ARG A 173 -13.04 0.74 8.06
C ARG A 173 -13.54 1.16 9.44
N LEU A 174 -14.60 1.95 9.52
CA LEU A 174 -15.21 2.33 10.79
C LEU A 174 -15.94 1.18 11.48
N THR A 175 -16.44 0.20 10.72
CA THR A 175 -17.12 -0.98 11.27
C THR A 175 -16.18 -2.13 11.57
N GLU A 176 -15.01 -2.22 10.93
CA GLU A 176 -14.00 -3.27 11.22
C GLU A 176 -13.60 -3.33 12.70
N SER A 177 -13.49 -2.18 13.37
CA SER A 177 -13.22 -2.11 14.80
C SER A 177 -14.42 -2.51 15.68
N ALA A 178 -15.62 -2.51 15.12
CA ALA A 178 -16.86 -2.89 15.81
C ALA A 178 -17.25 -4.37 15.59
N LEU A 179 -16.55 -5.08 14.69
CA LEU A 179 -16.82 -6.48 14.36
C LEU A 179 -16.31 -7.50 15.39
N THR A 180 -15.94 -7.09 16.59
CA THR A 180 -15.90 -7.96 17.76
C THR A 180 -17.33 -8.18 18.33
N ALA A 181 -18.34 -8.11 17.48
CA ALA A 181 -19.69 -8.48 17.90
C ALA A 181 -19.74 -9.96 18.28
N PRO A 182 -20.33 -10.32 19.42
CA PRO A 182 -20.52 -11.71 19.77
C PRO A 182 -21.29 -12.43 18.66
N ALA A 183 -21.02 -13.73 18.52
CA ALA A 183 -21.69 -14.55 17.50
C ALA A 183 -23.21 -14.26 17.49
N MET A 184 -23.76 -14.04 16.30
CA MET A 184 -25.16 -13.68 16.12
C MET A 184 -26.06 -14.73 16.79
N ASP A 185 -26.78 -14.33 17.82
CA ASP A 185 -27.78 -15.15 18.48
C ASP A 185 -29.10 -15.07 17.66
N ILE A 186 -29.39 -16.16 16.94
CA ILE A 186 -30.55 -16.26 16.05
C ILE A 186 -31.85 -16.10 16.83
N GLN A 187 -31.90 -16.52 18.10
CA GLN A 187 -33.06 -16.36 18.96
C GLN A 187 -33.30 -14.89 19.31
N LYS A 188 -32.26 -14.17 19.72
CA LYS A 188 -32.33 -12.73 19.97
C LYS A 188 -32.68 -11.92 18.73
N LEU A 189 -32.20 -12.36 17.55
CA LEU A 189 -32.61 -11.75 16.29
C LEU A 189 -34.10 -11.94 16.03
N GLY A 190 -34.60 -13.16 16.25
CA GLY A 190 -36.04 -13.49 16.13
C GLY A 190 -36.91 -12.61 17.04
N ASP A 191 -36.50 -12.43 18.28
CA ASP A 191 -37.22 -11.61 19.26
C ASP A 191 -37.17 -10.10 18.92
N SER A 192 -36.11 -9.66 18.20
CA SER A 192 -35.96 -8.28 17.78
C SER A 192 -36.67 -7.93 16.47
N LEU A 193 -37.06 -8.93 15.67
CA LEU A 193 -37.70 -8.72 14.36
C LEU A 193 -39.05 -7.91 14.45
N PRO A 194 -39.91 -8.08 15.45
CA PRO A 194 -41.12 -7.26 15.59
C PRO A 194 -40.83 -5.79 15.81
N ALA A 195 -39.79 -5.47 16.63
CA ALA A 195 -39.37 -4.09 16.88
C ALA A 195 -38.73 -3.45 15.64
N ILE A 196 -37.88 -4.19 14.92
CA ILE A 196 -37.30 -3.74 13.65
C ILE A 196 -38.37 -3.49 12.61
N LYS A 197 -39.36 -4.38 12.50
CA LYS A 197 -40.51 -4.24 11.57
C LYS A 197 -41.33 -3.00 11.91
N HIS A 198 -41.55 -2.72 13.20
CA HIS A 198 -42.23 -1.53 13.65
C HIS A 198 -41.47 -0.24 13.28
N LEU A 199 -40.18 -0.22 13.47
CA LEU A 199 -39.29 0.92 13.06
C LEU A 199 -39.33 1.15 11.54
N MET A 200 -39.39 0.09 10.72
CA MET A 200 -39.46 0.22 9.26
C MET A 200 -40.81 0.75 8.75
N LEU A 201 -41.89 0.60 9.53
CA LEU A 201 -43.24 1.09 9.16
C LEU A 201 -43.47 2.56 9.55
N TYR A 202 -42.64 3.13 10.45
CA TYR A 202 -42.80 4.50 10.94
C TYR A 202 -41.87 5.54 10.25
N THR A 203 -41.16 5.17 9.18
CA THR A 203 -40.34 6.12 8.40
C THR A 203 -41.05 6.68 7.16
N GLU A 204 -42.41 6.70 7.18
CA GLU A 204 -43.22 7.39 6.16
C GLU A 204 -44.00 8.54 6.81
N GLU A 205 -43.34 9.61 7.25
CA GLU A 205 -43.87 10.97 7.34
C GLU A 205 -42.79 11.96 7.00
#